data_ee4c60417cdccd162757eb0091be1f6d
#
_entry.id   ee4c60417cdccd162757eb0091be1f6d
#
_cell.length_a   1.000
_cell.length_b   1.000
_cell.length_c   1.000
_cell.angle_alpha   90.00
_cell.angle_beta   90.00
_cell.angle_gamma   90.00
#
_symmetry.space_group_name_H-M   'P 1'
#
loop_
_entity.id
_entity.type
_entity.pdbx_description
1 polymer ?
#
loop_
_entity_poly.entity_id
_entity_poly.type
_entity_poly.pdbx_seq_one_letter_code
_entity_poly.pdbx_strand_id
1 'polypeptide(L)'
;MASLGAMTTPGTRLPLAILDMGGGSTDAAVLEADGRVRTTHQAGAGELVTMLIQTELGLKSRTTAEQIKKYPLGKVESLFHLRLENGAMQFFTESIDPRYYGHVVLLAPGEMLKIEEDIPMERILEVRREAKRKVFVRNAVRALRQVAPEHELRNIPNVVLVGGSAEDFEIPEMLMQALSEYRIVCGRGNIRGTEGPRNAVATGLLLSYIGSTQEG
;
A
#
# COMPACT_ATOMS: atom_id res chain seq x y z
N MET A 1 -5.72 1.05 18.77
CA MET A 1 -5.09 -0.30 18.69
C MET A 1 -3.95 -0.34 17.68
N ALA A 2 -4.14 0.03 16.40
CA ALA A 2 -3.04 0.07 15.42
C ALA A 2 -1.83 0.88 15.91
N SER A 3 -2.04 1.97 16.65
CA SER A 3 -0.97 2.82 17.18
C SER A 3 -0.06 2.08 18.17
N LEU A 4 -0.64 1.32 19.10
CA LEU A 4 0.13 0.52 20.06
C LEU A 4 0.97 -0.55 19.36
N GLY A 5 0.38 -1.25 18.37
CA GLY A 5 1.13 -2.23 17.59
C GLY A 5 2.25 -1.58 16.77
N ALA A 6 1.97 -0.45 16.11
CA ALA A 6 2.94 0.27 15.29
C ALA A 6 4.18 0.74 16.09
N MET A 7 3.99 1.11 17.36
CA MET A 7 5.09 1.48 18.26
C MET A 7 6.10 0.36 18.50
N THR A 8 5.73 -0.90 18.24
CA THR A 8 6.68 -2.02 18.35
C THR A 8 7.61 -2.14 17.15
N THR A 9 7.44 -1.30 16.12
CA THR A 9 8.37 -1.21 15.00
C THR A 9 9.70 -0.64 15.49
N PRO A 10 10.83 -1.33 15.25
CA PRO A 10 12.14 -0.85 15.69
C PRO A 10 12.46 0.55 15.15
N GLY A 11 13.04 1.39 16.01
CA GLY A 11 13.45 2.75 15.62
C GLY A 11 12.35 3.81 15.68
N THR A 12 11.13 3.47 16.06
CA THR A 12 10.05 4.46 16.25
C THR A 12 10.33 5.36 17.45
N ARG A 13 9.99 6.64 17.32
CA ARG A 13 10.14 7.67 18.37
C ARG A 13 8.92 8.59 18.36
N LEU A 14 8.57 9.12 19.52
CA LEU A 14 7.52 10.11 19.67
C LEU A 14 8.01 11.53 19.31
N PRO A 15 7.18 12.39 18.73
CA PRO A 15 5.82 12.09 18.24
C PRO A 15 5.84 11.16 17.04
N LEU A 16 4.85 10.24 16.96
CA LEU A 16 4.73 9.24 15.93
C LEU A 16 3.38 9.34 15.25
N ALA A 17 3.36 9.48 13.93
CA ALA A 17 2.16 9.33 13.14
C ALA A 17 2.07 7.91 12.55
N ILE A 18 0.86 7.42 12.47
CA ILE A 18 0.55 6.09 11.90
C ILE A 18 -0.52 6.29 10.83
N LEU A 19 -0.31 5.64 9.68
CA LEU A 19 -1.31 5.48 8.64
C LEU A 19 -1.68 4.01 8.54
N ASP A 20 -2.90 3.67 8.91
CA ASP A 20 -3.47 2.34 8.71
C ASP A 20 -4.27 2.31 7.41
N MET A 21 -3.78 1.57 6.44
CA MET A 21 -4.32 1.51 5.09
C MET A 21 -4.95 0.15 4.84
N GLY A 22 -6.27 0.07 5.06
CA GLY A 22 -7.06 -1.14 4.91
C GLY A 22 -7.65 -1.33 3.50
N GLY A 23 -8.71 -2.14 3.43
CA GLY A 23 -9.51 -2.31 2.22
C GLY A 23 -10.52 -1.19 2.01
N GLY A 24 -11.25 -0.80 3.07
CA GLY A 24 -12.34 0.19 3.01
C GLY A 24 -11.95 1.60 3.45
N SER A 25 -10.97 1.75 4.33
CA SER A 25 -10.58 3.02 4.94
C SER A 25 -9.08 3.23 4.99
N THR A 26 -8.72 4.50 5.13
CA THR A 26 -7.39 4.97 5.50
C THR A 26 -7.50 5.75 6.80
N ASP A 27 -6.93 5.22 7.86
CA ASP A 27 -7.00 5.80 9.19
C ASP A 27 -5.66 6.42 9.56
N ALA A 28 -5.68 7.59 10.19
CA ALA A 28 -4.48 8.21 10.71
C ALA A 28 -4.58 8.43 12.22
N ALA A 29 -3.45 8.25 12.89
CA ALA A 29 -3.26 8.59 14.29
C ALA A 29 -1.93 9.31 14.49
N VAL A 30 -1.91 10.28 15.39
CA VAL A 30 -0.68 10.85 15.92
C VAL A 30 -0.64 10.59 17.42
N LEU A 31 0.45 10.00 17.88
CA LEU A 31 0.76 9.81 19.29
C LEU A 31 1.82 10.85 19.67
N GLU A 32 1.46 11.76 20.56
CA GLU A 32 2.33 12.83 21.06
C GLU A 32 3.19 12.36 22.24
N ALA A 33 4.27 13.09 22.54
CA ALA A 33 5.20 12.73 23.61
C ALA A 33 4.56 12.77 25.02
N ASP A 34 3.51 13.55 25.20
CA ASP A 34 2.71 13.63 26.42
C ASP A 34 1.63 12.55 26.56
N GLY A 35 1.58 11.60 25.60
CA GLY A 35 0.61 10.51 25.58
C GLY A 35 -0.74 10.86 24.95
N ARG A 36 -0.96 12.09 24.49
CA ARG A 36 -2.17 12.44 23.74
C ARG A 36 -2.20 11.71 22.39
N VAL A 37 -3.39 11.25 22.02
CA VAL A 37 -3.63 10.58 20.74
C VAL A 37 -4.71 11.35 19.98
N ARG A 38 -4.41 11.74 18.75
CA ARG A 38 -5.37 12.29 17.80
C ARG A 38 -5.60 11.27 16.71
N THR A 39 -6.84 11.08 16.31
CA THR A 39 -7.21 10.11 15.25
C THR A 39 -8.16 10.71 14.25
N THR A 40 -8.11 10.20 13.03
CA THR A 40 -9.10 10.49 11.99
C THR A 40 -9.32 9.28 11.11
N HIS A 41 -10.49 9.23 10.48
CA HIS A 41 -10.92 8.18 9.57
C HIS A 41 -11.26 8.78 8.21
N GLN A 42 -10.71 8.22 7.14
CA GLN A 42 -11.01 8.59 5.76
C GLN A 42 -11.58 7.38 5.03
N ALA A 43 -12.79 7.50 4.51
CA ALA A 43 -13.38 6.47 3.66
C ALA A 43 -12.58 6.34 2.34
N GLY A 44 -12.49 5.12 1.84
CA GLY A 44 -11.79 4.77 0.59
C GLY A 44 -10.35 4.34 0.82
N ALA A 45 -10.06 3.13 0.38
CA ALA A 45 -8.75 2.49 0.40
C ALA A 45 -8.65 1.46 -0.73
N GLY A 46 -8.15 0.27 -0.48
CA GLY A 46 -7.87 -0.75 -1.50
C GLY A 46 -9.04 -1.12 -2.41
N GLU A 47 -10.26 -1.15 -1.86
CA GLU A 47 -11.49 -1.44 -2.62
C GLU A 47 -11.80 -0.34 -3.65
N LEU A 48 -11.63 0.92 -3.27
CA LEU A 48 -11.85 2.03 -4.18
C LEU A 48 -10.84 2.04 -5.33
N VAL A 49 -9.58 1.67 -5.06
CA VAL A 49 -8.56 1.50 -6.10
C VAL A 49 -8.99 0.44 -7.11
N THR A 50 -9.45 -0.74 -6.63
CA THR A 50 -9.93 -1.82 -7.49
C THR A 50 -11.09 -1.38 -8.37
N MET A 51 -12.05 -0.65 -7.79
CA MET A 51 -13.19 -0.10 -8.53
C MET A 51 -12.75 0.91 -9.60
N LEU A 52 -11.82 1.82 -9.29
CA LEU A 52 -11.30 2.78 -10.25
C LEU A 52 -10.58 2.08 -11.41
N ILE A 53 -9.71 1.10 -11.13
CA ILE A 53 -9.02 0.32 -12.16
C ILE A 53 -10.04 -0.39 -13.06
N GLN A 54 -11.05 -1.05 -12.47
CA GLN A 54 -12.08 -1.75 -13.23
C GLN A 54 -12.83 -0.80 -14.17
N THR A 55 -13.26 0.33 -13.66
CA THR A 55 -14.07 1.31 -14.42
C THR A 55 -13.26 2.00 -15.52
N GLU A 56 -12.05 2.47 -15.19
CA GLU A 56 -11.21 3.25 -16.12
C GLU A 56 -10.64 2.39 -17.26
N LEU A 57 -10.42 1.10 -17.03
CA LEU A 57 -9.98 0.14 -18.04
C LEU A 57 -11.14 -0.60 -18.74
N GLY A 58 -12.37 -0.42 -18.28
CA GLY A 58 -13.55 -1.13 -18.81
C GLY A 58 -13.49 -2.64 -18.62
N LEU A 59 -12.86 -3.12 -17.53
CA LEU A 59 -12.68 -4.54 -17.27
C LEU A 59 -13.99 -5.22 -16.90
N LYS A 60 -14.24 -6.37 -17.51
CA LYS A 60 -15.41 -7.21 -17.19
C LYS A 60 -15.30 -7.85 -15.82
N SER A 61 -14.10 -8.21 -15.42
CA SER A 61 -13.79 -8.92 -14.18
C SER A 61 -13.24 -7.99 -13.09
N ARG A 62 -13.92 -7.94 -11.94
CA ARG A 62 -13.38 -7.30 -10.73
C ARG A 62 -12.12 -8.00 -10.22
N THR A 63 -12.05 -9.32 -10.39
CA THR A 63 -10.87 -10.11 -10.01
C THR A 63 -9.64 -9.67 -10.79
N THR A 64 -9.77 -9.44 -12.10
CA THR A 64 -8.69 -8.92 -12.94
C THR A 64 -8.24 -7.53 -12.46
N ALA A 65 -9.16 -6.64 -12.12
CA ALA A 65 -8.82 -5.33 -11.55
C ALA A 65 -8.06 -5.43 -10.22
N GLU A 66 -8.48 -6.35 -9.35
CA GLU A 66 -7.79 -6.63 -8.08
C GLU A 66 -6.39 -7.19 -8.30
N GLN A 67 -6.21 -8.05 -9.29
CA GLN A 67 -4.91 -8.60 -9.68
C GLN A 67 -4.00 -7.53 -10.29
N ILE A 68 -4.52 -6.66 -11.17
CA ILE A 68 -3.79 -5.50 -11.71
C ILE A 68 -3.29 -4.59 -10.59
N LYS A 69 -4.09 -4.37 -9.55
CA LYS A 69 -3.67 -3.60 -8.38
C LYS A 69 -2.48 -4.25 -7.66
N LYS A 70 -2.47 -5.59 -7.54
CA LYS A 70 -1.56 -6.34 -6.68
C LYS A 70 -0.26 -6.75 -7.34
N TYR A 71 -0.24 -7.01 -8.64
CA TYR A 71 0.89 -7.67 -9.30
C TYR A 71 1.53 -6.80 -10.38
N PRO A 72 2.86 -6.90 -10.55
CA PRO A 72 3.56 -6.26 -11.65
C PRO A 72 3.09 -6.80 -13.00
N LEU A 73 3.28 -5.98 -14.04
CA LEU A 73 2.94 -6.30 -15.42
C LEU A 73 4.17 -6.75 -16.21
N GLY A 74 3.92 -7.64 -17.18
CA GLY A 74 4.85 -7.99 -18.22
C GLY A 74 4.15 -8.13 -19.56
N LYS A 75 4.86 -7.91 -20.67
CA LYS A 75 4.40 -8.21 -22.02
C LYS A 75 5.24 -9.33 -22.60
N VAL A 76 4.60 -10.43 -22.98
CA VAL A 76 5.28 -11.57 -23.60
C VAL A 76 5.57 -11.23 -25.06
N GLU A 77 6.83 -10.99 -25.38
CA GLU A 77 7.28 -10.58 -26.72
C GLU A 77 7.85 -11.74 -27.55
N SER A 78 8.26 -12.83 -26.86
CA SER A 78 8.60 -14.11 -27.49
C SER A 78 8.31 -15.27 -26.55
N LEU A 79 8.48 -16.50 -27.03
CA LEU A 79 8.32 -17.68 -26.19
C LEU A 79 9.42 -17.87 -25.14
N PHE A 80 10.44 -17.02 -25.15
CA PHE A 80 11.59 -17.12 -24.24
C PHE A 80 11.89 -15.84 -23.46
N HIS A 81 11.12 -14.77 -23.70
CA HIS A 81 11.29 -13.54 -22.93
C HIS A 81 10.01 -12.72 -22.86
N LEU A 82 9.91 -11.95 -21.78
CA LEU A 82 8.93 -10.90 -21.63
C LEU A 82 9.61 -9.58 -21.26
N ARG A 83 8.95 -8.47 -21.58
CA ARG A 83 9.33 -7.14 -21.15
C ARG A 83 8.53 -6.75 -19.92
N LEU A 84 9.22 -6.45 -18.82
CA LEU A 84 8.62 -5.97 -17.58
C LEU A 84 8.13 -4.53 -17.71
N GLU A 85 7.21 -4.12 -16.84
CA GLU A 85 6.65 -2.76 -16.79
C GLU A 85 7.68 -1.66 -16.54
N ASN A 86 8.86 -1.98 -16.00
CA ASN A 86 9.99 -1.08 -15.83
C ASN A 86 10.92 -1.03 -17.05
N GLY A 87 10.58 -1.72 -18.13
CA GLY A 87 11.34 -1.81 -19.37
C GLY A 87 12.42 -2.89 -19.39
N ALA A 88 12.70 -3.55 -18.28
CA ALA A 88 13.69 -4.63 -18.23
C ALA A 88 13.18 -5.88 -18.96
N MET A 89 14.13 -6.64 -19.56
CA MET A 89 13.83 -7.93 -20.20
C MET A 89 14.09 -9.06 -19.23
N GLN A 90 13.11 -9.96 -19.11
CA GLN A 90 13.25 -11.22 -18.36
C GLN A 90 13.29 -12.38 -19.34
N PHE A 91 14.35 -13.17 -19.29
CA PHE A 91 14.54 -14.36 -20.14
C PHE A 91 14.26 -15.63 -19.37
N PHE A 92 13.78 -16.64 -20.10
CA PHE A 92 13.42 -17.95 -19.58
C PHE A 92 14.25 -19.04 -20.31
N THR A 93 14.65 -20.05 -19.59
CA THR A 93 15.35 -21.24 -20.15
C THR A 93 14.36 -22.20 -20.82
N GLU A 94 13.14 -22.25 -20.31
CA GLU A 94 12.04 -23.02 -20.89
C GLU A 94 11.09 -22.10 -21.64
N SER A 95 10.38 -22.64 -22.65
CA SER A 95 9.42 -21.85 -23.41
C SER A 95 8.21 -21.46 -22.56
N ILE A 96 7.85 -20.19 -22.64
CA ILE A 96 6.56 -19.69 -22.12
C ILE A 96 5.45 -20.35 -22.95
N ASP A 97 4.34 -20.70 -22.28
CA ASP A 97 3.16 -21.26 -22.97
C ASP A 97 2.73 -20.29 -24.10
N PRO A 98 2.57 -20.80 -25.34
CA PRO A 98 2.20 -19.99 -26.50
C PRO A 98 0.91 -19.16 -26.34
N ARG A 99 0.00 -19.56 -25.44
CA ARG A 99 -1.22 -18.79 -25.15
C ARG A 99 -0.97 -17.37 -24.62
N TYR A 100 0.22 -17.11 -24.07
CA TYR A 100 0.62 -15.80 -23.55
C TYR A 100 1.29 -14.91 -24.60
N TYR A 101 1.69 -15.46 -25.75
CA TYR A 101 2.43 -14.71 -26.75
C TYR A 101 1.67 -13.46 -27.24
N GLY A 102 2.34 -12.33 -27.22
CA GLY A 102 1.78 -11.03 -27.60
C GLY A 102 0.86 -10.37 -26.56
N HIS A 103 0.54 -11.07 -25.45
CA HIS A 103 -0.36 -10.56 -24.41
C HIS A 103 0.37 -9.87 -23.27
N VAL A 104 -0.37 -8.98 -22.60
CA VAL A 104 0.01 -8.45 -21.29
C VAL A 104 -0.39 -9.47 -20.22
N VAL A 105 0.53 -9.73 -19.32
CA VAL A 105 0.35 -10.68 -18.22
C VAL A 105 0.65 -10.01 -16.88
N LEU A 106 0.03 -10.54 -15.83
CA LEU A 106 0.32 -10.21 -14.44
C LEU A 106 1.27 -11.26 -13.88
N LEU A 107 2.29 -10.81 -13.19
CA LEU A 107 3.32 -11.68 -12.61
C LEU A 107 2.98 -11.98 -11.15
N ALA A 108 2.05 -12.92 -10.95
CA ALA A 108 1.69 -13.39 -9.64
C ALA A 108 2.73 -14.41 -9.11
N PRO A 109 2.82 -14.61 -7.77
CA PRO A 109 3.73 -15.60 -7.20
C PRO A 109 3.45 -17.00 -7.77
N GLY A 110 4.44 -17.54 -8.51
CA GLY A 110 4.38 -18.88 -9.07
C GLY A 110 3.58 -19.04 -10.39
N GLU A 111 2.92 -17.98 -10.88
CA GLU A 111 2.12 -18.06 -12.10
C GLU A 111 2.06 -16.75 -12.88
N MET A 112 1.82 -16.87 -14.18
CA MET A 112 1.45 -15.75 -15.04
C MET A 112 -0.06 -15.77 -15.29
N LEU A 113 -0.72 -14.61 -15.11
CA LEU A 113 -2.15 -14.45 -15.35
C LEU A 113 -2.35 -13.56 -16.56
N LYS A 114 -3.00 -14.08 -17.60
CA LYS A 114 -3.29 -13.34 -18.82
C LYS A 114 -4.36 -12.28 -18.56
N ILE A 115 -4.17 -11.08 -19.10
CA ILE A 115 -5.22 -10.08 -19.21
C ILE A 115 -5.92 -10.33 -20.55
N GLU A 116 -7.21 -10.62 -20.51
CA GLU A 116 -7.98 -11.01 -21.71
C GLU A 116 -8.35 -9.81 -22.58
N GLU A 117 -8.49 -8.64 -21.97
CA GLU A 117 -8.75 -7.40 -22.68
C GLU A 117 -7.49 -6.92 -23.41
N ASP A 118 -7.65 -6.51 -24.68
CA ASP A 118 -6.55 -5.97 -25.49
C ASP A 118 -6.29 -4.50 -25.11
N ILE A 119 -5.59 -4.33 -24.00
CA ILE A 119 -5.25 -3.02 -23.44
C ILE A 119 -3.72 -2.89 -23.42
N PRO A 120 -3.16 -1.78 -23.95
CA PRO A 120 -1.71 -1.54 -23.87
C PRO A 120 -1.21 -1.55 -22.42
N MET A 121 -0.06 -2.17 -22.18
CA MET A 121 0.55 -2.26 -20.84
C MET A 121 0.75 -0.88 -20.20
N GLU A 122 1.16 0.09 -21.00
CA GLU A 122 1.37 1.47 -20.58
C GLU A 122 0.08 2.11 -20.05
N ARG A 123 -1.07 1.82 -20.68
CA ARG A 123 -2.37 2.31 -20.22
C ARG A 123 -2.80 1.66 -18.91
N ILE A 124 -2.57 0.37 -18.76
CA ILE A 124 -2.87 -0.35 -17.50
C ILE A 124 -2.02 0.24 -16.36
N LEU A 125 -0.74 0.46 -16.62
CA LEU A 125 0.21 1.02 -15.67
C LEU A 125 -0.18 2.44 -15.22
N GLU A 126 -0.54 3.30 -16.20
CA GLU A 126 -1.00 4.66 -15.94
C GLU A 126 -2.25 4.67 -15.03
N VAL A 127 -3.28 3.91 -15.40
CA VAL A 127 -4.54 3.85 -14.65
C VAL A 127 -4.31 3.29 -13.24
N ARG A 128 -3.53 2.22 -13.10
CA ARG A 128 -3.20 1.64 -11.79
C ARG A 128 -2.52 2.67 -10.87
N ARG A 129 -1.48 3.34 -11.36
CA ARG A 129 -0.72 4.33 -10.59
C ARG A 129 -1.57 5.53 -10.23
N GLU A 130 -2.37 6.02 -11.16
CA GLU A 130 -3.25 7.16 -10.91
C GLU A 130 -4.36 6.81 -9.90
N ALA A 131 -4.96 5.63 -9.99
CA ALA A 131 -5.94 5.15 -9.01
C ALA A 131 -5.32 5.06 -7.60
N LYS A 132 -4.13 4.48 -7.46
CA LYS A 132 -3.42 4.42 -6.19
C LYS A 132 -3.09 5.81 -5.64
N ARG A 133 -2.62 6.73 -6.49
CA ARG A 133 -2.33 8.11 -6.10
C ARG A 133 -3.58 8.86 -5.66
N LYS A 134 -4.67 8.77 -6.42
CA LYS A 134 -5.96 9.42 -6.10
C LYS A 134 -6.52 8.97 -4.76
N VAL A 135 -6.37 7.70 -4.43
CA VAL A 135 -6.93 7.13 -3.19
C VAL A 135 -5.94 7.28 -2.04
N PHE A 136 -4.78 6.63 -2.11
CA PHE A 136 -3.89 6.52 -0.96
C PHE A 136 -3.13 7.80 -0.66
N VAL A 137 -2.53 8.45 -1.66
CA VAL A 137 -1.74 9.65 -1.41
C VAL A 137 -2.62 10.81 -0.94
N ARG A 138 -3.77 11.02 -1.60
CA ARG A 138 -4.70 12.09 -1.19
C ARG A 138 -5.29 11.86 0.19
N ASN A 139 -5.74 10.63 0.48
CA ASN A 139 -6.31 10.31 1.79
C ASN A 139 -5.24 10.40 2.89
N ALA A 140 -4.02 9.92 2.64
CA ALA A 140 -2.92 10.01 3.60
C ALA A 140 -2.58 11.46 3.96
N VAL A 141 -2.35 12.31 2.96
CA VAL A 141 -2.04 13.74 3.19
C VAL A 141 -3.19 14.44 3.92
N ARG A 142 -4.43 14.16 3.53
CA ARG A 142 -5.62 14.73 4.16
C ARG A 142 -5.77 14.26 5.62
N ALA A 143 -5.62 12.97 5.86
CA ALA A 143 -5.74 12.37 7.18
C ALA A 143 -4.62 12.89 8.12
N LEU A 144 -3.38 12.88 7.66
CA LEU A 144 -2.25 13.40 8.44
C LEU A 144 -2.42 14.87 8.78
N ARG A 145 -2.92 15.71 7.86
CA ARG A 145 -3.17 17.13 8.15
C ARG A 145 -4.22 17.32 9.25
N GLN A 146 -5.24 16.47 9.30
CA GLN A 146 -6.29 16.55 10.33
C GLN A 146 -5.77 16.19 11.73
N VAL A 147 -4.83 15.26 11.83
CA VAL A 147 -4.28 14.81 13.12
C VAL A 147 -2.98 15.53 13.52
N ALA A 148 -2.37 16.24 12.59
CA ALA A 148 -1.12 16.96 12.84
C ALA A 148 -1.29 18.00 13.95
N PRO A 149 -0.31 18.17 14.84
CA PRO A 149 -0.27 19.29 15.77
C PRO A 149 -0.41 20.61 15.01
N GLU A 150 -1.29 21.50 15.48
CA GLU A 150 -1.59 22.80 14.85
C GLU A 150 -2.04 22.69 13.37
N HIS A 151 -2.49 21.49 12.93
CA HIS A 151 -2.84 21.17 11.54
C HIS A 151 -1.68 21.36 10.53
N GLU A 152 -0.45 21.40 11.03
CA GLU A 152 0.74 21.58 10.21
C GLU A 152 1.48 20.24 10.04
N LEU A 153 1.56 19.77 8.80
CA LEU A 153 2.21 18.49 8.46
C LEU A 153 3.68 18.45 8.87
N ARG A 154 4.37 19.60 8.84
CA ARG A 154 5.79 19.70 9.24
C ARG A 154 6.05 19.38 10.72
N ASN A 155 5.00 19.39 11.54
CA ASN A 155 5.06 19.00 12.94
C ASN A 155 5.01 17.49 13.16
N ILE A 156 4.88 16.71 12.06
CA ILE A 156 4.97 15.24 12.05
C ILE A 156 6.33 14.85 11.49
N PRO A 157 7.31 14.41 12.31
CA PRO A 157 8.62 14.03 11.78
C PRO A 157 8.62 12.66 11.11
N ASN A 158 7.81 11.71 11.61
CA ASN A 158 7.83 10.32 11.21
C ASN A 158 6.42 9.76 11.00
N VAL A 159 6.26 8.95 9.97
CA VAL A 159 5.02 8.22 9.65
C VAL A 159 5.33 6.74 9.47
N VAL A 160 4.61 5.88 10.18
CA VAL A 160 4.65 4.42 10.02
C VAL A 160 3.41 3.97 9.26
N LEU A 161 3.63 3.26 8.15
CA LEU A 161 2.58 2.68 7.33
C LEU A 161 2.24 1.29 7.83
N VAL A 162 0.98 1.05 8.16
CA VAL A 162 0.46 -0.25 8.58
C VAL A 162 -0.78 -0.62 7.77
N GLY A 163 -1.29 -1.83 8.01
CA GLY A 163 -2.43 -2.39 7.26
C GLY A 163 -2.02 -3.11 5.98
N GLY A 164 -2.98 -3.79 5.36
CA GLY A 164 -2.72 -4.64 4.20
C GLY A 164 -2.20 -3.91 2.97
N SER A 165 -2.61 -2.65 2.76
CA SER A 165 -2.15 -1.86 1.62
C SER A 165 -0.72 -1.30 1.80
N ALA A 166 -0.18 -1.34 3.02
CA ALA A 166 1.23 -1.03 3.26
C ALA A 166 2.20 -2.09 2.69
N GLU A 167 1.71 -3.29 2.35
CA GLU A 167 2.48 -4.33 1.68
C GLU A 167 2.50 -4.19 0.15
N ASP A 168 1.68 -3.29 -0.40
CA ASP A 168 1.67 -3.02 -1.84
C ASP A 168 3.05 -2.59 -2.35
N PHE A 169 3.41 -3.00 -3.56
CA PHE A 169 4.74 -2.78 -4.11
C PHE A 169 4.99 -1.34 -4.63
N GLU A 170 3.93 -0.52 -4.80
CA GLU A 170 4.02 0.87 -5.27
C GLU A 170 3.61 1.90 -4.21
N ILE A 171 2.57 1.59 -3.39
CA ILE A 171 1.96 2.57 -2.47
C ILE A 171 2.96 3.18 -1.48
N PRO A 172 3.82 2.40 -0.81
CA PRO A 172 4.77 2.98 0.14
C PRO A 172 5.73 3.96 -0.51
N GLU A 173 6.23 3.66 -1.71
CA GLU A 173 7.12 4.56 -2.44
C GLU A 173 6.40 5.86 -2.85
N MET A 174 5.17 5.76 -3.35
CA MET A 174 4.35 6.95 -3.66
C MET A 174 4.12 7.84 -2.45
N LEU A 175 3.88 7.24 -1.28
CA LEU A 175 3.69 7.96 -0.02
C LEU A 175 5.00 8.59 0.47
N MET A 176 6.11 7.85 0.44
CA MET A 176 7.43 8.38 0.77
C MET A 176 7.77 9.61 -0.08
N GLN A 177 7.53 9.53 -1.39
CA GLN A 177 7.75 10.64 -2.30
C GLN A 177 6.87 11.84 -1.97
N ALA A 178 5.56 11.64 -1.79
CA ALA A 178 4.61 12.73 -1.50
C ALA A 178 4.87 13.38 -0.13
N LEU A 179 5.24 12.60 0.89
CA LEU A 179 5.49 13.10 2.24
C LEU A 179 6.86 13.77 2.39
N SER A 180 7.82 13.43 1.52
CA SER A 180 9.14 14.08 1.50
C SER A 180 9.07 15.59 1.24
N GLU A 181 8.08 16.06 0.48
CA GLU A 181 7.82 17.49 0.26
C GLU A 181 7.54 18.25 1.56
N TYR A 182 7.03 17.57 2.57
CA TYR A 182 6.77 18.09 3.91
C TYR A 182 7.90 17.80 4.91
N ARG A 183 9.01 17.20 4.45
CA ARG A 183 10.13 16.74 5.27
C ARG A 183 9.75 15.65 6.29
N ILE A 184 8.75 14.86 5.95
CA ILE A 184 8.28 13.72 6.75
C ILE A 184 9.01 12.46 6.32
N VAL A 185 9.61 11.75 7.26
CA VAL A 185 10.17 10.43 7.03
C VAL A 185 9.05 9.40 7.12
N CYS A 186 8.87 8.62 6.07
CA CYS A 186 7.81 7.62 5.99
C CYS A 186 8.42 6.23 5.76
N GLY A 187 7.92 5.24 6.46
CA GLY A 187 8.39 3.86 6.32
C GLY A 187 7.32 2.83 6.62
N ARG A 188 7.51 1.60 6.13
CA ARG A 188 6.64 0.47 6.46
C ARG A 188 6.83 0.07 7.92
N GLY A 189 5.71 -0.23 8.59
CA GLY A 189 5.73 -0.86 9.89
C GLY A 189 6.34 -2.27 9.81
N ASN A 190 7.18 -2.59 10.77
CA ASN A 190 7.69 -3.94 10.98
C ASN A 190 7.40 -4.32 12.43
N ILE A 191 6.17 -4.74 12.65
CA ILE A 191 5.62 -5.00 13.97
C ILE A 191 6.48 -6.04 14.69
N ARG A 192 6.92 -5.72 15.90
CA ARG A 192 7.85 -6.55 16.71
C ARG A 192 9.16 -6.89 15.99
N GLY A 193 9.49 -6.17 14.92
CA GLY A 193 10.71 -6.38 14.15
C GLY A 193 10.65 -7.53 13.13
N THR A 194 9.56 -8.29 13.05
CA THR A 194 9.47 -9.52 12.23
C THR A 194 8.13 -9.73 11.55
N GLU A 195 7.06 -9.08 11.96
CA GLU A 195 5.69 -9.45 11.56
C GLU A 195 5.11 -8.61 10.42
N GLY A 196 5.89 -7.65 9.90
CA GLY A 196 5.43 -6.76 8.84
C GLY A 196 4.30 -5.82 9.27
N PRO A 197 3.69 -5.08 8.32
CA PRO A 197 2.76 -3.99 8.65
C PRO A 197 1.33 -4.45 8.98
N ARG A 198 0.93 -5.69 8.67
CA ARG A 198 -0.46 -6.17 8.84
C ARG A 198 -0.86 -6.38 10.29
N ASN A 199 0.08 -6.74 11.14
CA ASN A 199 -0.23 -7.20 12.50
C ASN A 199 -0.34 -6.07 13.54
N ALA A 200 -0.33 -4.80 13.13
CA ALA A 200 -0.39 -3.66 14.04
C ALA A 200 -1.63 -3.67 14.94
N VAL A 201 -2.81 -3.94 14.39
CA VAL A 201 -4.06 -3.97 15.17
C VAL A 201 -4.07 -5.14 16.13
N ALA A 202 -3.73 -6.34 15.67
CA ALA A 202 -3.70 -7.55 16.49
C ALA A 202 -2.71 -7.43 17.66
N THR A 203 -1.50 -6.95 17.38
CA THR A 203 -0.47 -6.70 18.41
C THR A 203 -0.93 -5.62 19.38
N GLY A 204 -1.55 -4.54 18.91
CA GLY A 204 -2.08 -3.48 19.76
C GLY A 204 -3.20 -3.94 20.70
N LEU A 205 -4.08 -4.83 20.22
CA LEU A 205 -5.12 -5.47 21.05
C LEU A 205 -4.48 -6.35 22.14
N LEU A 206 -3.50 -7.15 21.80
CA LEU A 206 -2.80 -8.01 22.74
C LEU A 206 -2.10 -7.17 23.83
N LEU A 207 -1.38 -6.13 23.44
CA LEU A 207 -0.69 -5.22 24.39
C LEU A 207 -1.69 -4.51 25.32
N SER A 208 -2.82 -4.05 24.80
CA SER A 208 -3.87 -3.43 25.59
C SER A 208 -4.46 -4.40 26.61
N TYR A 209 -4.68 -5.67 26.23
CA TYR A 209 -5.19 -6.70 27.12
C TYR A 209 -4.19 -7.01 28.27
N ILE A 210 -2.91 -7.19 27.92
CA ILE A 210 -1.86 -7.46 28.91
C ILE A 210 -1.75 -6.29 29.91
N GLY A 211 -1.76 -5.03 29.42
CA GLY A 211 -1.70 -3.85 30.27
C GLY A 211 -2.88 -3.78 31.24
N SER A 212 -4.09 -4.07 30.80
CA SER A 212 -5.29 -4.05 31.67
C SER A 212 -5.31 -5.17 32.72
N THR A 213 -4.59 -6.27 32.50
CA THR A 213 -4.53 -7.40 33.47
C THR A 213 -3.43 -7.21 34.51
N GLN A 214 -2.50 -6.26 34.34
CA GLN A 214 -1.45 -5.97 35.31
C GLN A 214 -1.82 -4.85 36.31
N GLU A 215 -2.89 -4.09 36.03
CA GLU A 215 -3.39 -3.01 36.91
C GLU A 215 -4.54 -3.47 37.86
N GLY A 216 -4.95 -4.73 37.82
CA GLY A 216 -5.96 -5.35 38.67
C GLY A 216 -5.32 -6.32 39.67
#